data_04ea7dfe6e468960c57b64f648757ca7
#
_entry.id   04ea7dfe6e468960c57b64f648757ca7
#
_cell.length_a   1.000
_cell.length_b   1.000
_cell.length_c   1.000
_cell.angle_alpha   90.00
_cell.angle_beta   90.00
_cell.angle_gamma   90.00
#
_symmetry.space_group_name_H-M   'P 1'
#
loop_
_entity.id
_entity.type
_entity.pdbx_description
1 polymer ?
#
loop_
_entity_poly.entity_id
_entity_poly.type
_entity_poly.pdbx_seq_one_letter_code
_entity_poly.pdbx_strand_id
1 'polypeptide(L)'
;MSNNPLIPQSKLPNLGTTIFTRMSALAQQHNAINLSQGFPDFDGPRYLQERLAYHVAQGANQYAPMTGVQALREAIADKTAELYGYKPDANSDVTVTAGATEALYAAITALVRTGDEVICFDPSYDSYAPAIELAGGVVKRVALQPPHFRPDWQAFAALLSDKTRLVILNTPHNPSATVWQKSDFAALWQAIAEREIYVLSDEVYEHICFAEEGHASVLAHPQLRERAIAVSSFGKTYHMTGWKVGYCVAPAAISAELRKVHQYLTFAVNTPAQLALADMLRSEPGHYRELPDF
;
A
#
# COMPACT_ATOMS: atom_id res chain seq x y z
N MET A 1 -1.78 27.35 30.02
CA MET A 1 -1.38 25.97 29.62
C MET A 1 -0.49 25.45 30.74
N SER A 2 -0.87 24.37 31.43
CA SER A 2 -0.08 23.88 32.57
C SER A 2 1.23 23.31 32.03
N ASN A 3 2.37 23.85 32.49
CA ASN A 3 3.69 23.27 32.23
C ASN A 3 3.86 21.95 33.02
N ASN A 4 3.05 20.93 32.70
CA ASN A 4 3.28 19.62 33.28
C ASN A 4 4.44 18.96 32.48
N PRO A 5 5.63 18.80 33.09
CA PRO A 5 6.81 18.26 32.39
C PRO A 5 6.65 16.78 31.98
N LEU A 6 5.60 16.10 32.46
CA LEU A 6 5.30 14.71 32.11
C LEU A 6 4.38 14.57 30.88
N ILE A 7 3.85 15.67 30.34
CA ILE A 7 3.07 15.62 29.11
C ILE A 7 4.04 15.62 27.93
N PRO A 8 4.09 14.54 27.13
CA PRO A 8 4.99 14.44 25.99
C PRO A 8 4.62 15.49 24.92
N GLN A 9 5.63 16.09 24.34
CA GLN A 9 5.42 16.92 23.15
C GLN A 9 5.09 16.02 21.95
N SER A 10 4.03 16.39 21.22
CA SER A 10 3.67 15.64 20.02
C SER A 10 4.72 15.80 18.93
N LYS A 11 5.12 14.68 18.30
CA LYS A 11 5.89 14.69 17.05
C LYS A 11 5.06 15.06 15.83
N LEU A 12 3.72 15.01 15.97
CA LEU A 12 2.74 15.30 14.92
C LEU A 12 1.73 16.34 15.45
N PRO A 13 2.17 17.57 15.76
CA PRO A 13 1.35 18.57 16.48
C PRO A 13 0.14 19.05 15.67
N ASN A 14 0.19 18.92 14.34
CA ASN A 14 -0.86 19.37 13.42
C ASN A 14 -1.90 18.28 13.11
N LEU A 15 -1.73 17.06 13.65
CA LEU A 15 -2.68 15.99 13.45
C LEU A 15 -3.68 15.91 14.59
N GLY A 16 -4.96 15.87 14.20
CA GLY A 16 -6.08 15.63 15.09
C GLY A 16 -6.76 14.30 14.82
N THR A 17 -8.01 14.16 15.28
CA THR A 17 -8.86 13.02 14.95
C THR A 17 -9.10 12.97 13.44
N THR A 18 -8.88 11.80 12.82
CA THR A 18 -9.03 11.63 11.38
C THR A 18 -10.47 11.89 10.92
N ILE A 19 -10.64 12.29 9.67
CA ILE A 19 -11.98 12.47 9.07
C ILE A 19 -12.77 11.17 9.13
N PHE A 20 -12.13 10.02 8.93
CA PHE A 20 -12.77 8.70 9.01
C PHE A 20 -13.39 8.44 10.39
N THR A 21 -12.65 8.69 11.46
CA THR A 21 -13.14 8.54 12.84
C THR A 21 -14.31 9.48 13.12
N ARG A 22 -14.22 10.75 12.69
CA ARG A 22 -15.27 11.75 12.90
C ARG A 22 -16.54 11.39 12.15
N MET A 23 -16.44 11.02 10.88
CA MET A 23 -17.61 10.67 10.06
C MET A 23 -18.25 9.36 10.49
N SER A 24 -17.46 8.36 10.90
CA SER A 24 -17.99 7.11 11.44
C SER A 24 -18.76 7.34 12.75
N ALA A 25 -18.24 8.20 13.64
CA ALA A 25 -18.94 8.58 14.86
C ALA A 25 -20.25 9.33 14.58
N LEU A 26 -20.25 10.25 13.60
CA LEU A 26 -21.47 10.96 13.18
C LEU A 26 -22.50 10.00 12.57
N ALA A 27 -22.08 9.08 11.69
CA ALA A 27 -22.98 8.07 11.11
C ALA A 27 -23.65 7.23 12.22
N GLN A 28 -22.86 6.79 13.20
CA GLN A 28 -23.39 6.05 14.36
C GLN A 28 -24.35 6.90 15.21
N GLN A 29 -23.99 8.16 15.50
CA GLN A 29 -24.82 9.08 16.30
C GLN A 29 -26.19 9.34 15.64
N HIS A 30 -26.23 9.44 14.32
CA HIS A 30 -27.44 9.73 13.55
C HIS A 30 -28.11 8.49 12.97
N ASN A 31 -27.64 7.29 13.31
CA ASN A 31 -28.09 6.02 12.74
C ASN A 31 -28.15 6.07 11.20
N ALA A 32 -27.14 6.69 10.59
CA ALA A 32 -27.03 6.86 9.15
C ALA A 32 -26.15 5.77 8.52
N ILE A 33 -26.35 5.54 7.22
CA ILE A 33 -25.46 4.65 6.44
C ILE A 33 -24.08 5.31 6.37
N ASN A 34 -23.04 4.58 6.81
CA ASN A 34 -21.67 5.08 6.77
C ASN A 34 -21.04 4.87 5.38
N LEU A 35 -21.00 5.93 4.58
CA LEU A 35 -20.35 5.94 3.27
C LEU A 35 -18.94 6.58 3.29
N SER A 36 -18.44 6.92 4.48
CA SER A 36 -17.18 7.67 4.62
C SER A 36 -15.93 6.78 4.69
N GLN A 37 -16.10 5.49 4.94
CA GLN A 37 -14.99 4.56 5.08
C GLN A 37 -15.22 3.33 4.19
N GLY A 38 -14.23 3.01 3.36
CA GLY A 38 -14.30 1.90 2.42
C GLY A 38 -14.06 0.54 3.08
N PHE A 39 -15.02 0.05 3.82
CA PHE A 39 -15.09 -1.35 4.21
C PHE A 39 -16.46 -1.92 3.78
N PRO A 40 -16.48 -3.17 3.26
CA PRO A 40 -17.70 -3.80 2.80
C PRO A 40 -18.68 -4.10 3.96
N ASP A 41 -19.98 -4.09 3.67
CA ASP A 41 -21.04 -4.53 4.56
C ASP A 41 -21.49 -5.98 4.32
N PHE A 42 -20.68 -6.73 3.60
CA PHE A 42 -20.84 -8.15 3.27
C PHE A 42 -19.56 -8.94 3.61
N ASP A 43 -19.75 -10.25 3.83
CA ASP A 43 -18.67 -11.13 4.23
C ASP A 43 -17.64 -11.37 3.12
N GLY A 44 -16.39 -11.63 3.52
CA GLY A 44 -15.38 -12.15 2.62
C GLY A 44 -15.66 -13.58 2.14
N PRO A 45 -14.88 -14.09 1.16
CA PRO A 45 -15.10 -15.41 0.58
C PRO A 45 -15.19 -16.52 1.63
N ARG A 46 -16.24 -17.33 1.56
CA ARG A 46 -16.46 -18.42 2.51
C ARG A 46 -15.28 -19.41 2.52
N TYR A 47 -14.77 -19.73 1.35
CA TYR A 47 -13.59 -20.61 1.23
C TYR A 47 -12.40 -20.07 2.06
N LEU A 48 -12.12 -18.78 1.99
CA LEU A 48 -11.04 -18.14 2.75
C LEU A 48 -11.25 -18.27 4.27
N GLN A 49 -12.49 -18.10 4.74
CA GLN A 49 -12.84 -18.26 6.16
C GLN A 49 -12.67 -19.72 6.63
N GLU A 50 -13.11 -20.68 5.82
CA GLU A 50 -12.95 -22.12 6.07
C GLU A 50 -11.46 -22.51 6.09
N ARG A 51 -10.63 -21.95 5.18
CA ARG A 51 -9.18 -22.19 5.18
C ARG A 51 -8.48 -21.62 6.40
N LEU A 52 -8.90 -20.43 6.88
CA LEU A 52 -8.38 -19.89 8.14
C LEU A 52 -8.66 -20.84 9.31
N ALA A 53 -9.91 -21.27 9.47
CA ALA A 53 -10.32 -22.18 10.55
C ALA A 53 -9.54 -23.50 10.46
N TYR A 54 -9.36 -24.04 9.26
CA TYR A 54 -8.57 -25.24 9.00
C TYR A 54 -7.12 -25.07 9.48
N HIS A 55 -6.41 -24.01 9.08
CA HIS A 55 -5.00 -23.82 9.45
C HIS A 55 -4.82 -23.59 10.95
N VAL A 56 -5.76 -22.89 11.61
CA VAL A 56 -5.78 -22.75 13.07
C VAL A 56 -5.90 -24.12 13.73
N ALA A 57 -6.83 -24.96 13.26
CA ALA A 57 -7.06 -26.31 13.80
C ALA A 57 -5.88 -27.28 13.53
N GLN A 58 -5.14 -27.08 12.44
CA GLN A 58 -3.93 -27.85 12.12
C GLN A 58 -2.68 -27.37 12.90
N GLY A 59 -2.82 -26.43 13.80
CA GLY A 59 -1.72 -25.98 14.65
C GLY A 59 -0.80 -24.91 14.04
N ALA A 60 -1.18 -24.26 12.94
CA ALA A 60 -0.40 -23.19 12.33
C ALA A 60 -0.44 -21.89 13.17
N ASN A 61 -0.18 -21.97 14.48
CA ASN A 61 -0.39 -20.90 15.47
C ASN A 61 0.92 -20.29 15.99
N GLN A 62 2.06 -20.65 15.40
CA GLN A 62 3.36 -20.10 15.76
C GLN A 62 3.78 -19.01 14.74
N TYR A 63 4.83 -18.26 15.06
CA TYR A 63 5.34 -17.20 14.20
C TYR A 63 5.68 -17.69 12.80
N ALA A 64 5.18 -16.98 11.80
CA ALA A 64 5.67 -17.11 10.43
C ALA A 64 7.11 -16.59 10.32
N PRO A 65 7.85 -16.96 9.25
CA PRO A 65 9.05 -16.23 8.87
C PRO A 65 8.75 -14.73 8.74
N MET A 66 9.69 -13.86 9.14
CA MET A 66 9.54 -12.41 9.09
C MET A 66 9.09 -11.91 7.71
N THR A 67 9.59 -12.50 6.63
CA THR A 67 9.21 -12.14 5.25
C THR A 67 7.83 -12.65 4.83
N GLY A 68 7.18 -13.45 5.66
CA GLY A 68 5.93 -14.15 5.36
C GLY A 68 6.13 -15.62 4.98
N VAL A 69 5.04 -16.40 5.04
CA VAL A 69 5.09 -17.83 4.68
C VAL A 69 5.45 -18.01 3.20
N GLN A 70 6.29 -18.99 2.92
CA GLN A 70 6.80 -19.28 1.58
C GLN A 70 5.66 -19.46 0.55
N ALA A 71 4.64 -20.24 0.94
CA ALA A 71 3.50 -20.51 0.07
C ALA A 71 2.75 -19.25 -0.40
N LEU A 72 2.62 -18.25 0.49
CA LEU A 72 1.96 -16.98 0.14
C LEU A 72 2.86 -16.12 -0.76
N ARG A 73 4.16 -16.04 -0.45
CA ARG A 73 5.11 -15.26 -1.26
C ARG A 73 5.23 -15.80 -2.69
N GLU A 74 5.23 -17.13 -2.86
CA GLU A 74 5.20 -17.79 -4.18
C GLU A 74 3.90 -17.47 -4.92
N ALA A 75 2.74 -17.59 -4.26
CA ALA A 75 1.45 -17.27 -4.85
C ALA A 75 1.35 -15.78 -5.29
N ILE A 76 1.92 -14.87 -4.52
CA ILE A 76 2.03 -13.45 -4.89
C ILE A 76 2.92 -13.28 -6.13
N ALA A 77 4.06 -13.96 -6.18
CA ALA A 77 4.97 -13.90 -7.34
C ALA A 77 4.30 -14.43 -8.62
N ASP A 78 3.55 -15.53 -8.51
CA ASP A 78 2.81 -16.11 -9.63
C ASP A 78 1.68 -15.19 -10.10
N LYS A 79 0.90 -14.61 -9.18
CA LYS A 79 -0.13 -13.61 -9.48
C LYS A 79 0.48 -12.38 -10.19
N THR A 80 1.61 -11.89 -9.71
CA THR A 80 2.31 -10.73 -10.30
C THR A 80 2.78 -11.05 -11.72
N ALA A 81 3.31 -12.26 -11.95
CA ALA A 81 3.72 -12.69 -13.28
C ALA A 81 2.54 -12.77 -14.26
N GLU A 82 1.41 -13.29 -13.80
CA GLU A 82 0.20 -13.42 -14.61
C GLU A 82 -0.37 -12.05 -15.00
N LEU A 83 -0.49 -11.13 -14.03
CA LEU A 83 -1.17 -9.86 -14.25
C LEU A 83 -0.29 -8.81 -14.94
N TYR A 84 1.00 -8.79 -14.65
CA TYR A 84 1.91 -7.70 -15.03
C TYR A 84 3.08 -8.13 -15.91
N GLY A 85 3.17 -9.43 -16.24
CA GLY A 85 4.25 -9.96 -17.10
C GLY A 85 5.64 -9.91 -16.46
N TYR A 86 5.71 -9.76 -15.13
CA TYR A 86 6.94 -9.75 -14.35
C TYR A 86 6.83 -10.71 -13.16
N LYS A 87 7.75 -11.65 -13.06
CA LYS A 87 7.81 -12.60 -11.94
C LYS A 87 8.90 -12.17 -10.96
N PRO A 88 8.54 -11.60 -9.78
CA PRO A 88 9.50 -11.32 -8.73
C PRO A 88 10.02 -12.60 -8.10
N ASP A 89 11.24 -12.56 -7.54
CA ASP A 89 11.73 -13.64 -6.70
C ASP A 89 10.97 -13.64 -5.36
N ALA A 90 10.24 -14.70 -5.09
CA ALA A 90 9.46 -14.85 -3.86
C ALA A 90 10.31 -14.74 -2.58
N ASN A 91 11.62 -15.02 -2.63
CA ASN A 91 12.51 -14.99 -1.48
C ASN A 91 13.10 -13.60 -1.23
N SER A 92 13.52 -12.91 -2.28
CA SER A 92 14.19 -11.62 -2.18
C SER A 92 13.26 -10.42 -2.33
N ASP A 93 12.22 -10.51 -3.18
CA ASP A 93 11.49 -9.33 -3.64
C ASP A 93 10.11 -9.18 -2.97
N VAL A 94 9.53 -10.27 -2.46
CA VAL A 94 8.19 -10.27 -1.84
C VAL A 94 8.28 -10.25 -0.32
N THR A 95 7.58 -9.31 0.31
CA THR A 95 7.48 -9.20 1.78
C THR A 95 6.00 -9.08 2.19
N VAL A 96 5.53 -9.96 3.06
CA VAL A 96 4.18 -9.91 3.65
C VAL A 96 4.19 -9.00 4.86
N THR A 97 3.20 -8.11 4.96
CA THR A 97 3.12 -7.05 5.98
C THR A 97 1.78 -7.04 6.71
N ALA A 98 1.71 -6.39 7.87
CA ALA A 98 0.46 -6.19 8.62
C ALA A 98 -0.44 -5.15 7.93
N GLY A 99 -0.88 -5.48 6.73
CA GLY A 99 -1.61 -4.62 5.81
C GLY A 99 -0.70 -3.62 5.08
N ALA A 100 -1.27 -2.94 4.10
CA ALA A 100 -0.56 -1.96 3.28
C ALA A 100 -0.02 -0.78 4.09
N THR A 101 -0.73 -0.34 5.13
CA THR A 101 -0.28 0.79 5.97
C THR A 101 1.08 0.54 6.61
N GLU A 102 1.33 -0.71 7.06
CA GLU A 102 2.64 -1.08 7.60
C GLU A 102 3.71 -1.11 6.51
N ALA A 103 3.39 -1.66 5.31
CA ALA A 103 4.31 -1.67 4.17
C ALA A 103 4.73 -0.26 3.76
N LEU A 104 3.77 0.67 3.67
CA LEU A 104 4.00 2.08 3.36
C LEU A 104 4.89 2.74 4.42
N TYR A 105 4.57 2.55 5.70
CA TYR A 105 5.36 3.10 6.80
C TYR A 105 6.78 2.55 6.83
N ALA A 106 6.95 1.24 6.66
CA ALA A 106 8.25 0.59 6.63
C ALA A 106 9.10 1.07 5.45
N ALA A 107 8.50 1.21 4.25
CA ALA A 107 9.16 1.72 3.06
C ALA A 107 9.64 3.17 3.24
N ILE A 108 8.76 4.05 3.72
CA ILE A 108 9.10 5.46 3.98
C ILE A 108 10.23 5.55 5.03
N THR A 109 10.10 4.82 6.14
CA THR A 109 11.12 4.82 7.21
C THR A 109 12.46 4.28 6.74
N ALA A 110 12.47 3.27 5.86
CA ALA A 110 13.68 2.69 5.32
C ALA A 110 14.42 3.62 4.35
N LEU A 111 13.69 4.40 3.55
CA LEU A 111 14.25 5.15 2.42
C LEU A 111 14.46 6.64 2.70
N VAL A 112 13.61 7.25 3.55
CA VAL A 112 13.61 8.69 3.81
C VAL A 112 14.55 9.02 4.98
N ARG A 113 15.36 10.04 4.81
CA ARG A 113 16.25 10.62 5.83
C ARG A 113 15.81 12.02 6.20
N THR A 114 16.30 12.53 7.31
CA THR A 114 16.03 13.91 7.74
C THR A 114 16.41 14.90 6.66
N GLY A 115 15.42 15.70 6.24
CA GLY A 115 15.58 16.74 5.22
C GLY A 115 15.38 16.26 3.77
N ASP A 116 15.18 14.95 3.53
CA ASP A 116 14.78 14.44 2.23
C ASP A 116 13.38 14.95 1.86
N GLU A 117 13.17 15.26 0.59
CA GLU A 117 11.87 15.64 0.06
C GLU A 117 11.13 14.43 -0.53
N VAL A 118 9.86 14.31 -0.19
CA VAL A 118 8.97 13.28 -0.69
C VAL A 118 7.80 13.93 -1.41
N ILE A 119 7.63 13.60 -2.70
CA ILE A 119 6.53 14.13 -3.52
C ILE A 119 5.33 13.21 -3.41
N CYS A 120 4.17 13.77 -3.04
CA CYS A 120 2.87 13.12 -3.03
C CYS A 120 1.90 13.84 -3.96
N PHE A 121 0.95 13.11 -4.54
CA PHE A 121 -0.15 13.67 -5.32
C PHE A 121 -1.35 13.90 -4.40
N ASP A 122 -1.85 15.13 -4.34
CA ASP A 122 -2.84 15.58 -3.36
C ASP A 122 -4.19 15.95 -4.05
N PRO A 123 -5.37 15.49 -3.55
CA PRO A 123 -5.59 14.80 -2.28
C PRO A 123 -4.89 13.46 -2.21
N SER A 124 -4.42 13.07 -1.01
CA SER A 124 -3.69 11.83 -0.80
C SER A 124 -4.23 11.07 0.41
N TYR A 125 -3.94 9.77 0.47
CA TYR A 125 -4.24 8.98 1.66
C TYR A 125 -3.53 9.55 2.89
N ASP A 126 -4.27 9.69 3.99
CA ASP A 126 -3.88 10.44 5.17
C ASP A 126 -2.67 9.88 5.94
N SER A 127 -2.25 8.66 5.66
CA SER A 127 -1.09 8.06 6.32
C SER A 127 0.27 8.47 5.73
N TYR A 128 0.32 9.02 4.51
CA TYR A 128 1.62 9.32 3.86
C TYR A 128 2.36 10.44 4.56
N ALA A 129 1.72 11.59 4.71
CA ALA A 129 2.35 12.77 5.32
C ALA A 129 2.87 12.50 6.74
N PRO A 130 2.11 11.89 7.65
CA PRO A 130 2.60 11.55 8.99
C PRO A 130 3.81 10.62 8.99
N ALA A 131 3.83 9.62 8.11
CA ALA A 131 4.96 8.69 8.02
C ALA A 131 6.23 9.40 7.53
N ILE A 132 6.11 10.31 6.54
CA ILE A 132 7.21 11.12 6.02
C ILE A 132 7.76 12.05 7.12
N GLU A 133 6.87 12.76 7.83
CA GLU A 133 7.24 13.68 8.91
C GLU A 133 7.93 12.95 10.07
N LEU A 134 7.43 11.76 10.46
CA LEU A 134 8.07 10.92 11.49
C LEU A 134 9.45 10.41 11.07
N ALA A 135 9.68 10.19 9.78
CA ALA A 135 11.00 9.86 9.23
C ALA A 135 11.93 11.09 9.13
N GLY A 136 11.43 12.29 9.40
CA GLY A 136 12.18 13.55 9.28
C GLY A 136 12.20 14.13 7.87
N GLY A 137 11.40 13.58 6.96
CA GLY A 137 11.26 14.05 5.58
C GLY A 137 10.35 15.27 5.45
N VAL A 138 10.41 15.90 4.30
CA VAL A 138 9.60 17.08 3.92
C VAL A 138 8.61 16.70 2.84
N VAL A 139 7.32 16.88 3.10
CA VAL A 139 6.26 16.59 2.13
C VAL A 139 6.16 17.69 1.08
N LYS A 140 6.27 17.32 -0.21
CA LYS A 140 5.95 18.18 -1.36
C LYS A 140 4.67 17.66 -2.02
N ARG A 141 3.77 18.55 -2.42
CA ARG A 141 2.46 18.16 -2.95
C ARG A 141 2.26 18.63 -4.37
N VAL A 142 1.91 17.71 -5.27
CA VAL A 142 1.37 18.02 -6.60
C VAL A 142 -0.15 17.99 -6.48
N ALA A 143 -0.80 19.13 -6.69
CA ALA A 143 -2.25 19.22 -6.61
C ALA A 143 -2.90 18.53 -7.82
N LEU A 144 -3.74 17.53 -7.56
CA LEU A 144 -4.60 16.92 -8.57
C LEU A 144 -5.87 17.75 -8.73
N GLN A 145 -6.13 18.21 -9.94
CA GLN A 145 -7.24 19.14 -10.19
C GLN A 145 -8.53 18.42 -10.64
N PRO A 146 -9.69 18.77 -10.06
CA PRO A 146 -10.96 18.26 -10.56
C PRO A 146 -11.24 18.78 -11.98
N PRO A 147 -12.07 18.10 -12.77
CA PRO A 147 -12.81 16.89 -12.42
C PRO A 147 -12.02 15.59 -12.59
N HIS A 148 -10.86 15.63 -13.23
CA HIS A 148 -10.17 14.42 -13.68
C HIS A 148 -9.09 13.91 -12.73
N PHE A 149 -8.60 14.74 -11.83
CA PHE A 149 -7.56 14.38 -10.85
C PHE A 149 -6.35 13.67 -11.47
N ARG A 150 -5.94 14.13 -12.68
CA ARG A 150 -4.77 13.61 -13.39
C ARG A 150 -3.50 14.32 -12.90
N PRO A 151 -2.33 13.64 -12.90
CA PRO A 151 -1.06 14.28 -12.58
C PRO A 151 -0.73 15.44 -13.55
N ASP A 152 -0.37 16.58 -12.99
CA ASP A 152 0.26 17.67 -13.72
C ASP A 152 1.77 17.45 -13.75
N TRP A 153 2.29 16.94 -14.86
CA TRP A 153 3.70 16.59 -15.01
C TRP A 153 4.62 17.82 -15.04
N GLN A 154 4.11 19.01 -15.45
CA GLN A 154 4.87 20.25 -15.37
C GLN A 154 5.03 20.72 -13.93
N ALA A 155 3.93 20.71 -13.16
CA ALA A 155 3.96 21.01 -11.73
C ALA A 155 4.82 20.00 -10.96
N PHE A 156 4.73 18.71 -11.32
CA PHE A 156 5.59 17.67 -10.74
C PHE A 156 7.08 17.96 -10.99
N ALA A 157 7.45 18.21 -12.24
CA ALA A 157 8.85 18.47 -12.60
C ALA A 157 9.42 19.71 -11.90
N ALA A 158 8.60 20.75 -11.69
CA ALA A 158 8.99 21.96 -10.97
C ALA A 158 9.27 21.74 -9.47
N LEU A 159 8.75 20.65 -8.87
CA LEU A 159 9.01 20.30 -7.46
C LEU A 159 10.26 19.45 -7.28
N LEU A 160 10.83 18.88 -8.35
CA LEU A 160 12.03 18.03 -8.27
C LEU A 160 13.26 18.86 -7.87
N SER A 161 13.98 18.38 -6.89
CA SER A 161 15.24 18.96 -6.42
C SER A 161 16.28 17.87 -6.14
N ASP A 162 17.50 18.26 -5.78
CA ASP A 162 18.55 17.32 -5.35
C ASP A 162 18.26 16.65 -4.00
N LYS A 163 17.23 17.14 -3.27
CA LYS A 163 16.74 16.53 -2.03
C LYS A 163 15.60 15.56 -2.26
N THR A 164 15.03 15.52 -3.47
CA THR A 164 13.91 14.62 -3.77
C THR A 164 14.41 13.17 -3.70
N ARG A 165 13.89 12.40 -2.75
CA ARG A 165 14.29 11.01 -2.51
C ARG A 165 13.22 10.01 -2.94
N LEU A 166 11.94 10.35 -2.78
CA LEU A 166 10.83 9.43 -2.97
C LEU A 166 9.66 10.13 -3.64
N VAL A 167 8.98 9.42 -4.53
CA VAL A 167 7.66 9.78 -5.07
C VAL A 167 6.67 8.74 -4.58
N ILE A 168 5.55 9.17 -3.98
CA ILE A 168 4.45 8.32 -3.57
C ILE A 168 3.27 8.57 -4.49
N LEU A 169 2.79 7.51 -5.12
CA LEU A 169 1.58 7.53 -5.94
C LEU A 169 0.58 6.49 -5.44
N ASN A 170 -0.70 6.68 -5.77
CA ASN A 170 -1.76 5.74 -5.46
C ASN A 170 -2.62 5.50 -6.70
N THR A 171 -2.78 4.24 -7.11
CA THR A 171 -3.57 3.88 -8.27
C THR A 171 -4.14 2.46 -8.13
N PRO A 172 -5.46 2.27 -8.29
CA PRO A 172 -6.52 3.29 -8.36
C PRO A 172 -6.51 4.22 -7.14
N HIS A 173 -6.80 5.49 -7.36
CA HIS A 173 -6.54 6.55 -6.41
C HIS A 173 -7.64 6.72 -5.35
N ASN A 174 -7.28 6.75 -4.09
CA ASN A 174 -8.13 7.17 -2.99
C ASN A 174 -7.80 8.65 -2.64
N PRO A 175 -8.74 9.64 -2.78
CA PRO A 175 -10.20 9.42 -2.87
C PRO A 175 -10.83 9.63 -4.26
N SER A 176 -10.08 9.95 -5.31
CA SER A 176 -10.66 10.41 -6.59
C SER A 176 -11.12 9.30 -7.54
N ALA A 177 -10.78 8.03 -7.25
CA ALA A 177 -10.97 6.88 -8.11
C ALA A 177 -10.23 6.94 -9.47
N THR A 178 -9.38 7.93 -9.69
CA THR A 178 -8.58 8.05 -10.92
C THR A 178 -7.59 6.89 -11.01
N VAL A 179 -7.47 6.33 -12.20
CA VAL A 179 -6.53 5.24 -12.48
C VAL A 179 -5.38 5.77 -13.34
N TRP A 180 -4.15 5.54 -12.92
CA TRP A 180 -2.98 5.87 -13.72
C TRP A 180 -2.91 4.97 -14.95
N GLN A 181 -2.53 5.56 -16.06
CA GLN A 181 -2.32 4.87 -17.33
C GLN A 181 -0.84 4.56 -17.54
N LYS A 182 -0.54 3.68 -18.50
CA LYS A 182 0.85 3.40 -18.91
C LYS A 182 1.62 4.64 -19.31
N SER A 183 0.94 5.63 -19.90
CA SER A 183 1.51 6.94 -20.26
C SER A 183 1.94 7.75 -19.04
N ASP A 184 1.25 7.63 -17.89
CA ASP A 184 1.62 8.34 -16.67
C ASP A 184 2.92 7.75 -16.08
N PHE A 185 3.06 6.43 -16.09
CA PHE A 185 4.31 5.79 -15.68
C PHE A 185 5.48 6.14 -16.62
N ALA A 186 5.24 6.25 -17.92
CA ALA A 186 6.25 6.71 -18.88
C ALA A 186 6.66 8.17 -18.61
N ALA A 187 5.69 9.05 -18.31
CA ALA A 187 5.96 10.45 -17.97
C ALA A 187 6.72 10.57 -16.64
N LEU A 188 6.33 9.78 -15.63
CA LEU A 188 7.07 9.70 -14.36
C LEU A 188 8.53 9.28 -14.62
N TRP A 189 8.73 8.21 -15.40
CA TRP A 189 10.07 7.76 -15.74
C TRP A 189 10.91 8.85 -16.40
N GLN A 190 10.36 9.52 -17.41
CA GLN A 190 11.06 10.62 -18.11
C GLN A 190 11.49 11.73 -17.14
N ALA A 191 10.66 12.05 -16.15
CA ALA A 191 10.96 13.10 -15.19
C ALA A 191 12.06 12.72 -14.17
N ILE A 192 12.19 11.42 -13.82
CA ILE A 192 13.09 10.97 -12.74
C ILE A 192 14.24 10.06 -13.21
N ALA A 193 14.38 9.78 -14.53
CA ALA A 193 15.34 8.80 -15.05
C ALA A 193 16.78 9.11 -14.63
N GLU A 194 17.17 10.38 -14.70
CA GLU A 194 18.52 10.88 -14.39
C GLU A 194 18.75 11.19 -12.91
N ARG A 195 17.80 10.78 -12.03
CA ARG A 195 17.86 11.09 -10.59
C ARG A 195 17.77 9.81 -9.76
N GLU A 196 18.36 9.85 -8.56
CA GLU A 196 18.28 8.75 -7.59
C GLU A 196 17.02 8.86 -6.74
N ILE A 197 15.85 8.72 -7.39
CA ILE A 197 14.55 8.82 -6.77
C ILE A 197 13.88 7.45 -6.79
N TYR A 198 13.37 7.02 -5.63
CA TYR A 198 12.55 5.83 -5.47
C TYR A 198 11.08 6.12 -5.77
N VAL A 199 10.32 5.07 -6.07
CA VAL A 199 8.87 5.16 -6.29
C VAL A 199 8.15 4.22 -5.32
N LEU A 200 7.20 4.74 -4.56
CA LEU A 200 6.30 3.96 -3.71
C LEU A 200 4.91 4.01 -4.34
N SER A 201 4.51 2.90 -4.92
CA SER A 201 3.22 2.74 -5.61
C SER A 201 2.23 2.03 -4.70
N ASP A 202 1.26 2.77 -4.17
CA ASP A 202 0.16 2.22 -3.39
C ASP A 202 -0.92 1.71 -4.37
N GLU A 203 -0.97 0.39 -4.54
CA GLU A 203 -1.84 -0.31 -5.48
C GLU A 203 -2.91 -1.16 -4.76
N VAL A 204 -3.31 -0.75 -3.55
CA VAL A 204 -4.26 -1.52 -2.72
C VAL A 204 -5.60 -1.79 -3.39
N TYR A 205 -5.99 -0.97 -4.37
CA TYR A 205 -7.22 -1.13 -5.14
C TYR A 205 -7.01 -1.77 -6.51
N GLU A 206 -5.87 -2.43 -6.77
CA GLU A 206 -5.50 -3.02 -8.08
C GLU A 206 -6.62 -3.86 -8.72
N HIS A 207 -7.45 -4.52 -7.90
CA HIS A 207 -8.57 -5.37 -8.35
C HIS A 207 -9.94 -4.68 -8.30
N ILE A 208 -10.02 -3.44 -7.80
CA ILE A 208 -11.24 -2.62 -7.78
C ILE A 208 -11.02 -1.49 -8.79
N CYS A 209 -10.92 -1.87 -10.05
CA CYS A 209 -10.60 -0.97 -11.15
C CYS A 209 -11.67 -1.10 -12.25
N PHE A 210 -12.39 -0.01 -12.52
CA PHE A 210 -13.48 0.05 -13.52
C PHE A 210 -13.05 0.70 -14.83
N ALA A 211 -11.75 0.98 -15.02
CA ALA A 211 -11.22 1.48 -16.27
C ALA A 211 -11.18 0.37 -17.34
N GLU A 212 -11.53 0.69 -18.59
CA GLU A 212 -11.53 -0.29 -19.70
C GLU A 212 -10.15 -0.95 -19.89
N GLU A 213 -9.08 -0.21 -19.70
CA GLU A 213 -7.70 -0.71 -19.84
C GLU A 213 -7.23 -1.51 -18.62
N GLY A 214 -8.05 -1.59 -17.56
CA GLY A 214 -7.70 -2.21 -16.31
C GLY A 214 -6.67 -1.40 -15.51
N HIS A 215 -6.15 -2.02 -14.44
CA HIS A 215 -5.10 -1.45 -13.60
C HIS A 215 -3.73 -1.55 -14.27
N ALA A 216 -3.01 -0.44 -14.33
CA ALA A 216 -1.61 -0.41 -14.71
C ALA A 216 -0.73 -0.40 -13.44
N SER A 217 0.09 -1.44 -13.24
CA SER A 217 1.02 -1.51 -12.12
C SER A 217 2.38 -0.92 -12.48
N VAL A 218 3.06 -0.31 -11.48
CA VAL A 218 4.46 0.12 -11.61
C VAL A 218 5.39 -1.05 -11.97
N LEU A 219 5.02 -2.27 -11.57
CA LEU A 219 5.79 -3.50 -11.84
C LEU A 219 5.82 -3.87 -13.32
N ALA A 220 4.82 -3.45 -14.10
CA ALA A 220 4.79 -3.66 -15.54
C ALA A 220 5.75 -2.74 -16.31
N HIS A 221 6.27 -1.66 -15.67
CA HIS A 221 7.20 -0.73 -16.30
C HIS A 221 8.65 -1.12 -15.99
N PRO A 222 9.44 -1.63 -16.98
CA PRO A 222 10.74 -2.26 -16.72
C PRO A 222 11.75 -1.38 -15.95
N GLN A 223 11.82 -0.09 -16.29
CA GLN A 223 12.79 0.80 -15.66
C GLN A 223 12.33 1.29 -14.26
N LEU A 224 11.02 1.55 -14.09
CA LEU A 224 10.49 1.99 -12.80
C LEU A 224 10.54 0.89 -11.75
N ARG A 225 10.23 -0.36 -12.11
CA ARG A 225 10.24 -1.48 -11.15
C ARG A 225 11.60 -1.69 -10.49
N GLU A 226 12.71 -1.32 -11.15
CA GLU A 226 14.06 -1.44 -10.58
C GLU A 226 14.33 -0.46 -9.41
N ARG A 227 13.43 0.49 -9.19
CA ARG A 227 13.48 1.47 -8.09
C ARG A 227 12.13 1.66 -7.39
N ALA A 228 11.20 0.77 -7.65
CA ALA A 228 9.84 0.88 -7.11
C ALA A 228 9.55 -0.14 -6.00
N ILE A 229 8.62 0.24 -5.13
CA ILE A 229 7.95 -0.62 -4.18
C ILE A 229 6.47 -0.58 -4.53
N ALA A 230 5.90 -1.68 -5.00
CA ALA A 230 4.46 -1.83 -5.19
C ALA A 230 3.85 -2.41 -3.90
N VAL A 231 2.82 -1.76 -3.39
CA VAL A 231 2.14 -2.15 -2.14
C VAL A 231 0.71 -2.56 -2.45
N SER A 232 0.28 -3.70 -1.93
CA SER A 232 -1.07 -4.24 -2.11
C SER A 232 -1.69 -4.74 -0.81
N SER A 233 -3.01 -4.98 -0.80
CA SER A 233 -3.76 -5.34 0.40
C SER A 233 -4.79 -6.44 0.12
N PHE A 234 -4.64 -7.57 0.78
CA PHE A 234 -5.65 -8.63 0.76
C PHE A 234 -6.97 -8.21 1.41
N GLY A 235 -6.92 -7.26 2.35
CA GLY A 235 -8.12 -6.72 2.98
C GLY A 235 -9.07 -6.04 2.00
N LYS A 236 -8.55 -5.45 0.92
CA LYS A 236 -9.35 -4.86 -0.16
C LYS A 236 -9.78 -5.92 -1.17
N THR A 237 -8.84 -6.78 -1.58
CA THR A 237 -9.11 -7.83 -2.56
C THR A 237 -10.16 -8.86 -2.10
N TYR A 238 -10.13 -9.23 -0.81
CA TYR A 238 -11.00 -10.30 -0.28
C TYR A 238 -12.01 -9.82 0.76
N HIS A 239 -12.28 -8.52 0.84
CA HIS A 239 -13.27 -7.94 1.76
C HIS A 239 -12.98 -8.23 3.25
N MET A 240 -11.73 -8.50 3.61
CA MET A 240 -11.28 -8.91 4.94
C MET A 240 -10.37 -7.84 5.55
N THR A 241 -10.82 -6.59 5.59
CA THR A 241 -10.01 -5.44 6.04
C THR A 241 -9.49 -5.59 7.47
N GLY A 242 -10.25 -6.26 8.34
CA GLY A 242 -9.89 -6.53 9.73
C GLY A 242 -8.76 -7.55 9.91
N TRP A 243 -8.43 -8.35 8.89
CA TRP A 243 -7.33 -9.32 8.98
C TRP A 243 -5.96 -8.65 8.93
N LYS A 244 -5.88 -7.44 8.38
CA LYS A 244 -4.66 -6.64 8.32
C LYS A 244 -3.48 -7.39 7.67
N VAL A 245 -3.71 -8.05 6.54
CA VAL A 245 -2.66 -8.68 5.74
C VAL A 245 -2.52 -7.96 4.41
N GLY A 246 -1.31 -7.55 4.10
CA GLY A 246 -0.89 -6.97 2.85
C GLY A 246 0.49 -7.46 2.46
N TYR A 247 1.04 -6.90 1.40
CA TYR A 247 2.39 -7.23 0.96
C TYR A 247 2.97 -6.10 0.13
N CYS A 248 4.28 -6.15 -0.04
CA CYS A 248 4.96 -5.34 -1.02
C CYS A 248 5.88 -6.20 -1.90
N VAL A 249 6.08 -5.71 -3.12
CA VAL A 249 7.03 -6.24 -4.11
C VAL A 249 8.00 -5.15 -4.47
N ALA A 250 9.29 -5.41 -4.29
CA ALA A 250 10.37 -4.47 -4.60
C ALA A 250 11.66 -5.24 -4.94
N PRO A 251 12.61 -4.62 -5.65
CA PRO A 251 13.94 -5.21 -5.87
C PRO A 251 14.60 -5.65 -4.56
N ALA A 252 15.39 -6.72 -4.61
CA ALA A 252 16.02 -7.35 -3.46
C ALA A 252 16.74 -6.37 -2.53
N ALA A 253 17.47 -5.41 -3.09
CA ALA A 253 18.22 -4.41 -2.30
C ALA A 253 17.27 -3.49 -1.50
N ILE A 254 16.17 -3.06 -2.09
CA ILE A 254 15.14 -2.23 -1.43
C ILE A 254 14.39 -3.06 -0.39
N SER A 255 13.99 -4.28 -0.75
CA SER A 255 13.33 -5.22 0.17
C SER A 255 14.18 -5.52 1.39
N ALA A 256 15.50 -5.65 1.25
CA ALA A 256 16.40 -5.86 2.38
C ALA A 256 16.36 -4.71 3.39
N GLU A 257 16.33 -3.45 2.94
CA GLU A 257 16.24 -2.30 3.83
C GLU A 257 14.84 -2.17 4.48
N LEU A 258 13.77 -2.38 3.70
CA LEU A 258 12.41 -2.40 4.22
C LEU A 258 12.24 -3.48 5.31
N ARG A 259 12.78 -4.68 5.09
CA ARG A 259 12.71 -5.81 6.02
C ARG A 259 13.40 -5.52 7.36
N LYS A 260 14.46 -4.70 7.38
CA LYS A 260 15.08 -4.26 8.63
C LYS A 260 14.13 -3.44 9.50
N VAL A 261 13.31 -2.59 8.89
CA VAL A 261 12.26 -1.83 9.60
C VAL A 261 11.13 -2.75 10.04
N HIS A 262 10.61 -3.56 9.10
CA HIS A 262 9.54 -4.53 9.35
C HIS A 262 9.87 -5.48 10.52
N GLN A 263 11.11 -5.96 10.60
CA GLN A 263 11.59 -6.84 11.67
C GLN A 263 11.36 -6.27 13.07
N TYR A 264 11.48 -4.96 13.26
CA TYR A 264 11.35 -4.31 14.56
C TYR A 264 10.03 -3.53 14.74
N LEU A 265 9.22 -3.46 13.69
CA LEU A 265 7.90 -2.85 13.72
C LEU A 265 6.81 -3.89 14.00
N THR A 266 6.76 -4.96 13.23
CA THR A 266 5.71 -6.00 13.28
C THR A 266 6.30 -7.38 13.55
N PHE A 267 7.52 -7.65 13.11
CA PHE A 267 8.24 -8.92 13.15
C PHE A 267 7.61 -9.99 12.26
N ALA A 268 6.40 -10.46 12.56
CA ALA A 268 5.72 -11.51 11.80
C ALA A 268 4.22 -11.23 11.72
N VAL A 269 3.62 -11.61 10.60
CA VAL A 269 2.19 -11.46 10.34
C VAL A 269 1.46 -12.77 10.66
N ASN A 270 0.17 -12.69 10.95
CA ASN A 270 -0.70 -13.80 11.31
C ASN A 270 -0.52 -15.03 10.39
N THR A 271 0.04 -16.12 10.91
CA THR A 271 0.43 -17.31 10.15
C THR A 271 -0.77 -18.01 9.50
N PRO A 272 -1.86 -18.36 10.22
CA PRO A 272 -3.00 -19.04 9.61
C PRO A 272 -3.69 -18.19 8.54
N ALA A 273 -3.75 -16.88 8.71
CA ALA A 273 -4.30 -15.98 7.68
C ALA A 273 -3.45 -16.00 6.40
N GLN A 274 -2.12 -16.00 6.53
CA GLN A 274 -1.23 -16.09 5.38
C GLN A 274 -1.40 -17.42 4.61
N LEU A 275 -1.52 -18.53 5.32
CA LEU A 275 -1.73 -19.83 4.70
C LEU A 275 -3.09 -19.93 3.99
N ALA A 276 -4.14 -19.39 4.62
CA ALA A 276 -5.48 -19.32 4.01
C ALA A 276 -5.47 -18.45 2.74
N LEU A 277 -4.76 -17.32 2.74
CA LEU A 277 -4.60 -16.47 1.56
C LEU A 277 -3.79 -17.14 0.45
N ALA A 278 -2.78 -17.93 0.79
CA ALA A 278 -2.03 -18.73 -0.18
C ALA A 278 -2.92 -19.77 -0.86
N ASP A 279 -3.76 -20.46 -0.08
CA ASP A 279 -4.75 -21.41 -0.62
C ASP A 279 -5.77 -20.70 -1.52
N MET A 280 -6.26 -19.54 -1.10
CA MET A 280 -7.23 -18.74 -1.87
C MET A 280 -6.66 -18.30 -3.22
N LEU A 281 -5.45 -17.76 -3.25
CA LEU A 281 -4.79 -17.34 -4.49
C LEU A 281 -4.60 -18.49 -5.48
N ARG A 282 -4.31 -19.69 -4.97
CA ARG A 282 -4.05 -20.87 -5.81
C ARG A 282 -5.33 -21.55 -6.29
N SER A 283 -6.35 -21.61 -5.42
CA SER A 283 -7.56 -22.41 -5.69
C SER A 283 -8.70 -21.59 -6.32
N GLU A 284 -8.79 -20.29 -6.00
CA GLU A 284 -9.88 -19.42 -6.39
C GLU A 284 -9.37 -18.10 -7.05
N PRO A 285 -8.53 -18.19 -8.09
CA PRO A 285 -7.98 -17.00 -8.74
C PRO A 285 -9.06 -16.17 -9.48
N GLY A 286 -10.24 -16.74 -9.73
CA GLY A 286 -11.37 -16.05 -10.34
C GLY A 286 -11.86 -14.86 -9.50
N HIS A 287 -11.83 -14.97 -8.17
CA HIS A 287 -12.38 -13.96 -7.27
C HIS A 287 -11.84 -12.55 -7.54
N TYR A 288 -10.52 -12.36 -7.57
CA TYR A 288 -9.95 -11.03 -7.77
C TYR A 288 -10.06 -10.53 -9.21
N ARG A 289 -10.26 -11.42 -10.19
CA ARG A 289 -10.47 -11.06 -11.60
C ARG A 289 -11.90 -10.56 -11.85
N GLU A 290 -12.86 -11.13 -11.14
CA GLU A 290 -14.30 -10.85 -11.28
C GLU A 290 -14.76 -9.72 -10.34
N LEU A 291 -13.86 -9.19 -9.50
CA LEU A 291 -14.19 -8.19 -8.50
C LEU A 291 -14.81 -6.90 -9.05
N PRO A 292 -14.41 -6.36 -10.22
CA PRO A 292 -15.07 -5.21 -10.82
C PRO A 292 -16.51 -5.48 -11.21
N ASP A 293 -16.83 -6.69 -11.65
CA ASP A 293 -18.18 -7.09 -12.07
C ASP A 293 -19.09 -7.36 -10.84
N PHE A 294 -18.49 -7.85 -9.78
CA PHE A 294 -19.19 -8.07 -8.50
C PHE A 294 -19.59 -6.77 -7.84
#